data_c97b6a2542325b8da8ca20294dd261f9
#
_entry.id   c97b6a2542325b8da8ca20294dd261f9
#
_cell.length_a   1.000
_cell.length_b   1.000
_cell.length_c   1.000
_cell.angle_alpha   90.00
_cell.angle_beta   90.00
_cell.angle_gamma   90.00
#
_symmetry.space_group_name_H-M   'P 1'
#
loop_
_entity.id
_entity.type
_entity.pdbx_description
1 polymer ?
#
loop_
_entity_poly.entity_id
_entity_poly.type
_entity_poly.pdbx_seq_one_letter_code
_entity_poly.pdbx_strand_id
1 'polypeptide(L)'
;FLGDPAKGRAELADIVAGPEEEEEPEPQPREPGIPLRDRITPELLFLGSHACGAAGSALLAFLSLQNISQTEGFTNPLFWGLLLLITLAGALRPHLGALLGFVSLSAMLVMCGVPAAGCVLLAGTGVWWWYLGRAGDATANAALATPLAGAIGLGPLGPLAAGFALRPVAAMATAAFQVLCGFMLAGLGSASFMGWDMLATWHFSTAAFASDAVIDRMAAMLLDPGTWIMAASWVLAAGACALLRWRPTRLFASFGVLAGAAVLVAGFVLAAICGAPSASAFTDPADVASLVVSSGIMLFAAYLLPDPEYYDESDE
;
A
#
# COMPACT_ATOMS: atom_id res chain seq x y z
N PHE A 1 26.47 -71.34 -58.24
CA PHE A 1 26.13 -70.03 -57.71
C PHE A 1 26.95 -69.78 -56.45
N LEU A 2 28.15 -69.21 -56.69
CA LEU A 2 29.00 -68.75 -55.62
C LEU A 2 28.74 -67.24 -55.47
N GLY A 3 28.05 -66.82 -54.42
CA GLY A 3 27.82 -65.41 -54.07
C GLY A 3 29.13 -64.77 -53.75
N ASP A 4 29.32 -63.56 -54.22
CA ASP A 4 30.52 -62.73 -54.09
C ASP A 4 30.86 -62.49 -52.59
N PRO A 5 32.02 -62.95 -52.09
CA PRO A 5 32.39 -62.90 -50.69
C PRO A 5 32.61 -61.41 -50.15
N ALA A 6 32.70 -60.46 -51.10
CA ALA A 6 32.80 -59.08 -50.76
C ALA A 6 31.48 -58.49 -50.25
N LYS A 7 30.32 -58.99 -50.77
CA LYS A 7 29.00 -58.51 -50.39
C LYS A 7 28.60 -58.92 -48.96
N GLY A 8 28.96 -60.20 -48.60
CA GLY A 8 28.70 -60.70 -47.27
C GLY A 8 29.48 -60.05 -46.16
N ARG A 9 30.68 -59.48 -46.47
CA ARG A 9 31.45 -58.73 -45.50
C ARG A 9 30.93 -57.32 -45.26
N ALA A 10 30.34 -56.72 -46.29
CA ALA A 10 29.74 -55.38 -46.12
C ALA A 10 28.47 -55.45 -45.27
N GLU A 11 27.60 -56.47 -45.48
CA GLU A 11 26.42 -56.68 -44.67
C GLU A 11 26.74 -57.04 -43.20
N LEU A 12 27.83 -57.78 -42.96
CA LEU A 12 28.27 -58.13 -41.62
C LEU A 12 28.87 -56.90 -40.87
N ALA A 13 29.53 -55.99 -41.58
CA ALA A 13 30.06 -54.77 -41.02
C ALA A 13 28.92 -53.79 -40.60
N ASP A 14 27.80 -53.75 -41.34
CA ASP A 14 26.62 -52.94 -41.03
C ASP A 14 25.82 -53.48 -39.83
N ILE A 15 25.87 -54.81 -39.61
CA ILE A 15 25.19 -55.47 -38.47
C ILE A 15 26.04 -55.35 -37.19
N VAL A 16 27.35 -55.26 -37.31
CA VAL A 16 28.29 -55.10 -36.18
C VAL A 16 28.47 -53.63 -35.77
N ALA A 17 28.28 -52.67 -36.67
CA ALA A 17 28.05 -51.29 -36.33
C ALA A 17 26.66 -51.22 -35.69
N GLY A 18 26.59 -51.42 -34.38
CA GLY A 18 25.38 -51.18 -33.60
C GLY A 18 24.80 -49.81 -33.97
N PRO A 19 23.48 -49.59 -33.72
CA PRO A 19 22.89 -48.30 -33.98
C PRO A 19 23.81 -47.23 -33.36
N GLU A 20 24.27 -46.30 -34.18
CA GLU A 20 24.96 -45.12 -33.67
C GLU A 20 24.11 -44.64 -32.50
N GLU A 21 24.67 -44.72 -31.27
CA GLU A 21 24.01 -44.09 -30.12
C GLU A 21 23.79 -42.64 -30.57
N GLU A 22 22.52 -42.30 -30.89
CA GLU A 22 22.11 -40.93 -31.03
C GLU A 22 22.56 -40.29 -29.73
N GLU A 23 23.69 -39.54 -29.76
CA GLU A 23 24.10 -38.70 -28.64
C GLU A 23 22.86 -37.89 -28.28
N GLU A 24 22.21 -38.28 -27.16
CA GLU A 24 21.15 -37.44 -26.59
C GLU A 24 21.68 -36.02 -26.57
N PRO A 25 21.01 -35.05 -27.23
CA PRO A 25 21.51 -33.70 -27.28
C PRO A 25 21.75 -33.26 -25.85
N GLU A 26 23.02 -32.97 -25.52
CA GLU A 26 23.43 -32.46 -24.20
C GLU A 26 22.38 -31.42 -23.77
N PRO A 27 21.75 -31.54 -22.57
CA PRO A 27 20.73 -30.62 -22.13
C PRO A 27 21.33 -29.23 -22.19
N GLN A 28 20.91 -28.43 -23.16
CA GLN A 28 21.38 -27.07 -23.34
C GLN A 28 21.26 -26.39 -21.97
N PRO A 29 22.34 -25.78 -21.44
CA PRO A 29 22.31 -25.12 -20.18
C PRO A 29 21.15 -24.11 -20.24
N ARG A 30 20.12 -24.35 -19.43
CA ARG A 30 18.98 -23.42 -19.34
C ARG A 30 19.56 -22.06 -19.05
N GLU A 31 19.41 -21.13 -19.97
CA GLU A 31 19.81 -19.77 -19.75
C GLU A 31 19.29 -19.34 -18.38
N PRO A 32 20.16 -18.84 -17.48
CA PRO A 32 19.71 -18.40 -16.17
C PRO A 32 18.63 -17.38 -16.40
N GLY A 33 17.40 -17.71 -15.97
CA GLY A 33 16.23 -16.85 -16.19
C GLY A 33 16.54 -15.47 -15.62
N ILE A 34 16.23 -14.43 -16.39
CA ILE A 34 16.44 -13.03 -16.00
C ILE A 34 15.84 -12.85 -14.60
N PRO A 35 16.62 -12.45 -13.59
CA PRO A 35 16.14 -12.29 -12.23
C PRO A 35 14.95 -11.32 -12.22
N LEU A 36 13.95 -11.58 -11.39
CA LEU A 36 12.69 -10.83 -11.29
C LEU A 36 12.93 -9.31 -11.21
N ARG A 37 14.00 -8.92 -10.58
CA ARG A 37 14.43 -7.56 -10.38
C ARG A 37 14.75 -6.84 -11.71
N ASP A 38 15.44 -7.48 -12.63
CA ASP A 38 15.84 -6.88 -13.91
C ASP A 38 14.66 -6.80 -14.89
N ARG A 39 13.50 -7.34 -14.49
CA ARG A 39 12.22 -7.19 -15.20
C ARG A 39 11.44 -5.94 -14.82
N ILE A 40 11.83 -5.26 -13.72
CA ILE A 40 11.15 -4.04 -13.28
C ILE A 40 11.75 -2.87 -14.07
N THR A 41 11.04 -2.49 -15.13
CA THR A 41 11.39 -1.33 -15.94
C THR A 41 10.84 -0.04 -15.32
N PRO A 42 11.44 1.13 -15.60
CA PRO A 42 10.89 2.42 -15.17
C PRO A 42 9.45 2.63 -15.60
N GLU A 43 9.07 2.14 -16.79
CA GLU A 43 7.70 2.21 -17.32
C GLU A 43 6.72 1.43 -16.44
N LEU A 44 7.15 0.28 -15.91
CA LEU A 44 6.32 -0.55 -15.04
C LEU A 44 6.13 0.10 -13.67
N LEU A 45 7.15 0.79 -13.15
CA LEU A 45 7.05 1.61 -11.94
C LEU A 45 6.13 2.81 -12.14
N PHE A 46 6.24 3.48 -13.29
CA PHE A 46 5.34 4.57 -13.65
C PHE A 46 3.89 4.10 -13.73
N LEU A 47 3.63 3.01 -14.45
CA LEU A 47 2.29 2.43 -14.55
C LEU A 47 1.75 2.01 -13.17
N GLY A 48 2.59 1.39 -12.33
CA GLY A 48 2.24 1.01 -10.96
C GLY A 48 1.87 2.21 -10.09
N SER A 49 2.62 3.31 -10.20
CA SER A 49 2.33 4.56 -9.50
C SER A 49 0.96 5.13 -9.87
N HIS A 50 0.65 5.19 -11.17
CA HIS A 50 -0.63 5.69 -11.67
C HIS A 50 -1.79 4.75 -11.33
N ALA A 51 -1.58 3.43 -11.37
CA ALA A 51 -2.56 2.44 -10.96
C ALA A 51 -2.87 2.55 -9.45
N CYS A 52 -1.84 2.76 -8.61
CA CYS A 52 -2.00 3.01 -7.18
C CYS A 52 -2.79 4.30 -6.92
N GLY A 53 -2.44 5.38 -7.64
CA GLY A 53 -3.16 6.64 -7.58
C GLY A 53 -4.63 6.51 -7.96
N ALA A 54 -4.93 5.80 -9.04
CA ALA A 54 -6.28 5.53 -9.48
C ALA A 54 -7.08 4.71 -8.45
N ALA A 55 -6.51 3.60 -7.97
CA ALA A 55 -7.16 2.71 -7.02
C ALA A 55 -7.42 3.40 -5.67
N GLY A 56 -6.43 4.14 -5.15
CA GLY A 56 -6.57 4.86 -3.89
C GLY A 56 -7.60 5.98 -3.96
N SER A 57 -7.57 6.74 -5.05
CA SER A 57 -8.54 7.81 -5.29
C SER A 57 -9.95 7.27 -5.50
N ALA A 58 -10.09 6.16 -6.24
CA ALA A 58 -11.36 5.47 -6.44
C ALA A 58 -11.95 4.98 -5.13
N LEU A 59 -11.13 4.36 -4.27
CA LEU A 59 -11.56 3.85 -2.98
C LEU A 59 -12.03 4.99 -2.06
N LEU A 60 -11.25 6.08 -1.95
CA LEU A 60 -11.65 7.25 -1.18
C LEU A 60 -12.94 7.87 -1.70
N ALA A 61 -13.06 8.03 -3.03
CA ALA A 61 -14.26 8.55 -3.65
C ALA A 61 -15.47 7.64 -3.39
N PHE A 62 -15.29 6.32 -3.52
CA PHE A 62 -16.33 5.35 -3.23
C PHE A 62 -16.78 5.44 -1.79
N LEU A 63 -15.87 5.39 -0.82
CA LEU A 63 -16.17 5.50 0.61
C LEU A 63 -16.84 6.82 0.95
N SER A 64 -16.48 7.90 0.29
CA SER A 64 -17.07 9.22 0.51
C SER A 64 -18.45 9.35 -0.12
N LEU A 65 -18.62 8.92 -1.37
CA LEU A 65 -19.82 9.17 -2.17
C LEU A 65 -20.95 8.17 -1.90
N GLN A 66 -20.66 7.00 -1.31
CA GLN A 66 -21.71 6.01 -1.05
C GLN A 66 -22.82 6.54 -0.12
N ASN A 67 -22.55 7.57 0.69
CA ASN A 67 -23.57 8.24 1.48
C ASN A 67 -24.60 8.96 0.60
N ILE A 68 -24.15 9.53 -0.52
CA ILE A 68 -25.05 10.15 -1.50
C ILE A 68 -25.90 9.07 -2.19
N SER A 69 -25.33 7.90 -2.41
CA SER A 69 -26.04 6.80 -3.07
C SER A 69 -27.08 6.11 -2.20
N GLN A 70 -26.97 6.21 -0.87
CA GLN A 70 -27.91 5.56 0.06
C GLN A 70 -29.32 6.18 0.02
N THR A 71 -29.44 7.46 -0.37
CA THR A 71 -30.74 8.12 -0.50
C THR A 71 -31.44 7.78 -1.81
N GLU A 72 -30.73 7.41 -2.86
CA GLU A 72 -31.26 7.15 -4.21
C GLU A 72 -30.76 5.83 -4.83
N GLY A 73 -29.92 5.07 -4.06
CA GLY A 73 -29.27 3.85 -4.53
C GLY A 73 -28.15 4.11 -5.56
N PHE A 74 -27.53 3.02 -6.04
CA PHE A 74 -26.48 3.07 -7.08
C PHE A 74 -27.00 3.50 -8.47
N THR A 75 -28.25 3.90 -8.58
CA THR A 75 -28.86 4.42 -9.81
C THR A 75 -28.57 5.90 -10.04
N ASN A 76 -28.02 6.61 -9.03
CA ASN A 76 -27.69 8.03 -9.17
C ASN A 76 -26.51 8.24 -10.15
N PRO A 77 -26.73 8.87 -11.30
CA PRO A 77 -25.65 9.09 -12.28
C PRO A 77 -24.55 10.02 -11.75
N LEU A 78 -24.87 10.89 -10.79
CA LEU A 78 -23.91 11.81 -10.19
C LEU A 78 -22.87 11.06 -9.35
N PHE A 79 -23.26 9.98 -8.67
CA PHE A 79 -22.33 9.10 -7.96
C PHE A 79 -21.29 8.53 -8.89
N TRP A 80 -21.72 7.92 -9.98
CA TRP A 80 -20.81 7.29 -10.95
C TRP A 80 -19.98 8.32 -11.71
N GLY A 81 -20.55 9.48 -12.02
CA GLY A 81 -19.82 10.58 -12.67
C GLY A 81 -18.69 11.12 -11.82
N LEU A 82 -18.93 11.39 -10.52
CA LEU A 82 -17.89 11.84 -9.59
C LEU A 82 -16.84 10.76 -9.30
N LEU A 83 -17.28 9.52 -9.09
CA LEU A 83 -16.37 8.39 -8.89
C LEU A 83 -15.44 8.23 -10.08
N LEU A 84 -15.97 8.25 -11.31
CA LEU A 84 -15.18 8.14 -12.52
C LEU A 84 -14.20 9.33 -12.67
N LEU A 85 -14.67 10.54 -12.42
CA LEU A 85 -13.85 11.75 -12.51
C LEU A 85 -12.65 11.70 -11.56
N ILE A 86 -12.88 11.33 -10.29
CA ILE A 86 -11.83 11.25 -9.27
C ILE A 86 -10.86 10.10 -9.59
N THR A 87 -11.38 8.96 -10.06
CA THR A 87 -10.56 7.82 -10.48
C THR A 87 -9.66 8.18 -11.67
N LEU A 88 -10.21 8.83 -12.68
CA LEU A 88 -9.45 9.30 -13.86
C LEU A 88 -8.40 10.35 -13.46
N ALA A 89 -8.75 11.27 -12.57
CA ALA A 89 -7.79 12.23 -12.04
C ALA A 89 -6.61 11.51 -11.35
N GLY A 90 -6.87 10.48 -10.56
CA GLY A 90 -5.85 9.64 -9.93
C GLY A 90 -5.02 8.82 -10.91
N ALA A 91 -5.64 8.33 -11.99
CA ALA A 91 -4.95 7.62 -13.06
C ALA A 91 -4.04 8.51 -13.88
N LEU A 92 -4.45 9.75 -14.15
CA LEU A 92 -3.67 10.70 -14.94
C LEU A 92 -2.60 11.39 -14.10
N ARG A 93 -2.93 11.78 -12.87
CA ARG A 93 -2.05 12.48 -11.92
C ARG A 93 -2.39 12.08 -10.49
N PRO A 94 -1.65 11.15 -9.87
CA PRO A 94 -1.91 10.65 -8.52
C PRO A 94 -2.14 11.74 -7.47
N HIS A 95 -1.39 12.86 -7.53
CA HIS A 95 -1.54 13.98 -6.61
C HIS A 95 -2.89 14.72 -6.74
N LEU A 96 -3.46 14.81 -7.95
CA LEU A 96 -4.79 15.40 -8.14
C LEU A 96 -5.89 14.45 -7.66
N GLY A 97 -5.74 13.16 -7.96
CA GLY A 97 -6.68 12.15 -7.46
C GLY A 97 -6.71 12.10 -5.93
N ALA A 98 -5.54 12.13 -5.28
CA ALA A 98 -5.44 12.19 -3.83
C ALA A 98 -6.12 13.44 -3.26
N LEU A 99 -5.86 14.63 -3.83
CA LEU A 99 -6.52 15.87 -3.41
C LEU A 99 -8.04 15.75 -3.50
N LEU A 100 -8.56 15.34 -4.65
CA LEU A 100 -10.00 15.20 -4.86
C LEU A 100 -10.63 14.14 -3.96
N GLY A 101 -9.93 13.03 -3.73
CA GLY A 101 -10.38 11.97 -2.83
C GLY A 101 -10.49 12.45 -1.38
N PHE A 102 -9.47 13.15 -0.86
CA PHE A 102 -9.51 13.69 0.50
C PHE A 102 -10.50 14.86 0.66
N VAL A 103 -10.66 15.68 -0.36
CA VAL A 103 -11.71 16.73 -0.39
C VAL A 103 -13.09 16.10 -0.38
N SER A 104 -13.34 15.03 -1.13
CA SER A 104 -14.62 14.33 -1.12
C SER A 104 -14.92 13.71 0.24
N LEU A 105 -13.90 13.16 0.92
CA LEU A 105 -14.04 12.66 2.29
C LEU A 105 -14.37 13.79 3.29
N SER A 106 -13.72 14.95 3.13
CA SER A 106 -14.01 16.13 3.96
C SER A 106 -15.44 16.62 3.76
N ALA A 107 -15.90 16.68 2.50
CA ALA A 107 -17.26 17.06 2.17
C ALA A 107 -18.29 16.09 2.77
N MET A 108 -18.01 14.79 2.73
CA MET A 108 -18.84 13.77 3.34
C MET A 108 -18.99 13.97 4.84
N LEU A 109 -17.92 14.24 5.57
CA LEU A 109 -17.97 14.51 7.01
C LEU A 109 -18.89 15.69 7.32
N VAL A 110 -18.84 16.75 6.52
CA VAL A 110 -19.75 17.89 6.63
C VAL A 110 -21.19 17.47 6.42
N MET A 111 -21.45 16.67 5.39
CA MET A 111 -22.80 16.17 5.07
C MET A 111 -23.34 15.20 6.13
N CYS A 112 -22.48 14.44 6.80
CA CYS A 112 -22.85 13.58 7.92
C CYS A 112 -23.16 14.34 9.23
N GLY A 113 -23.14 15.66 9.21
CA GLY A 113 -23.46 16.48 10.39
C GLY A 113 -22.26 16.69 11.33
N VAL A 114 -21.04 16.43 10.90
CA VAL A 114 -19.79 16.66 11.66
C VAL A 114 -18.92 17.69 10.95
N PRO A 115 -19.40 18.94 10.77
CA PRO A 115 -18.69 19.94 9.97
C PRO A 115 -17.30 20.30 10.52
N ALA A 116 -17.13 20.27 11.85
CA ALA A 116 -15.85 20.55 12.46
C ALA A 116 -14.77 19.55 12.00
N ALA A 117 -15.07 18.26 11.99
CA ALA A 117 -14.15 17.22 11.51
C ALA A 117 -13.85 17.37 10.01
N GLY A 118 -14.89 17.66 9.21
CA GLY A 118 -14.72 17.92 7.78
C GLY A 118 -13.83 19.13 7.51
N CYS A 119 -13.99 20.23 8.25
CA CYS A 119 -13.14 21.42 8.14
C CYS A 119 -11.69 21.12 8.56
N VAL A 120 -11.47 20.35 9.64
CA VAL A 120 -10.13 19.94 10.09
C VAL A 120 -9.44 19.09 9.04
N LEU A 121 -10.16 18.11 8.48
CA LEU A 121 -9.59 17.26 7.40
C LEU A 121 -9.30 18.10 6.15
N LEU A 122 -10.19 19.00 5.76
CA LEU A 122 -10.00 19.89 4.61
C LEU A 122 -8.77 20.78 4.79
N ALA A 123 -8.61 21.38 5.97
CA ALA A 123 -7.45 22.19 6.31
C ALA A 123 -6.17 21.35 6.30
N GLY A 124 -6.19 20.16 6.93
CA GLY A 124 -5.09 19.21 6.89
C GLY A 124 -4.71 18.78 5.47
N THR A 125 -5.71 18.48 4.64
CA THR A 125 -5.50 18.16 3.21
C THR A 125 -4.86 19.33 2.46
N GLY A 126 -5.34 20.56 2.68
CA GLY A 126 -4.81 21.77 2.05
C GLY A 126 -3.35 22.00 2.43
N VAL A 127 -3.03 21.90 3.73
CA VAL A 127 -1.65 22.07 4.23
C VAL A 127 -0.74 20.97 3.68
N TRP A 128 -1.14 19.69 3.83
CA TRP A 128 -0.36 18.57 3.32
C TRP A 128 -0.15 18.66 1.81
N TRP A 129 -1.20 18.95 1.04
CA TRP A 129 -1.11 19.05 -0.42
C TRP A 129 -0.22 20.21 -0.86
N TRP A 130 -0.32 21.37 -0.20
CA TRP A 130 0.46 22.55 -0.54
C TRP A 130 1.96 22.35 -0.34
N TYR A 131 2.35 21.72 0.76
CA TYR A 131 3.78 21.55 1.09
C TYR A 131 4.38 20.26 0.54
N LEU A 132 3.59 19.20 0.43
CA LEU A 132 4.09 17.85 0.14
C LEU A 132 3.37 17.19 -1.04
N GLY A 133 2.04 17.18 -1.06
CA GLY A 133 1.25 16.41 -2.01
C GLY A 133 1.46 16.77 -3.47
N ARG A 134 1.72 18.06 -3.73
CA ARG A 134 2.00 18.57 -5.08
C ARG A 134 3.45 18.33 -5.54
N ALA A 135 4.35 17.97 -4.63
CA ALA A 135 5.77 17.85 -4.93
C ALA A 135 6.09 16.58 -5.74
N GLY A 136 5.20 15.58 -5.75
CA GLY A 136 5.40 14.38 -6.55
C GLY A 136 4.39 13.27 -6.27
N ASP A 137 4.29 12.35 -7.24
CA ASP A 137 3.35 11.24 -7.18
C ASP A 137 3.68 10.24 -6.06
N ALA A 138 4.95 10.11 -5.69
CA ALA A 138 5.36 9.24 -4.57
C ALA A 138 4.71 9.67 -3.24
N THR A 139 4.63 10.99 -2.97
CA THR A 139 4.00 11.52 -1.76
C THR A 139 2.49 11.29 -1.78
N ALA A 140 1.85 11.49 -2.92
CA ALA A 140 0.43 11.23 -3.10
C ALA A 140 0.09 9.75 -2.90
N ASN A 141 0.85 8.87 -3.54
CA ASN A 141 0.67 7.42 -3.40
C ASN A 141 0.95 6.93 -1.97
N ALA A 142 1.95 7.50 -1.29
CA ALA A 142 2.20 7.21 0.12
C ALA A 142 0.99 7.59 0.98
N ALA A 143 0.37 8.76 0.77
CA ALA A 143 -0.83 9.15 1.50
C ALA A 143 -2.04 8.23 1.19
N LEU A 144 -2.19 7.83 -0.08
CA LEU A 144 -3.24 6.90 -0.53
C LEU A 144 -3.00 5.45 -0.07
N ALA A 145 -1.77 5.11 0.34
CA ALA A 145 -1.47 3.78 0.86
C ALA A 145 -2.30 3.44 2.10
N THR A 146 -2.62 4.41 2.96
CA THR A 146 -3.43 4.17 4.17
C THR A 146 -4.85 3.70 3.84
N PRO A 147 -5.67 4.40 3.03
CA PRO A 147 -6.99 3.90 2.71
C PRO A 147 -6.95 2.60 1.90
N LEU A 148 -5.98 2.43 0.99
CA LEU A 148 -5.82 1.20 0.22
C LEU A 148 -5.45 0.01 1.10
N ALA A 149 -4.42 0.17 1.92
CA ALA A 149 -3.95 -0.87 2.82
C ALA A 149 -4.97 -1.16 3.93
N GLY A 150 -5.60 -0.12 4.45
CA GLY A 150 -6.67 -0.25 5.43
C GLY A 150 -7.86 -1.04 4.91
N ALA A 151 -8.23 -0.87 3.63
CA ALA A 151 -9.32 -1.62 3.00
C ALA A 151 -9.11 -3.15 2.98
N ILE A 152 -7.86 -3.59 3.03
CA ILE A 152 -7.47 -5.00 3.08
C ILE A 152 -6.90 -5.40 4.46
N GLY A 153 -7.07 -4.55 5.47
CA GLY A 153 -6.61 -4.83 6.83
C GLY A 153 -5.10 -4.71 7.04
N LEU A 154 -4.39 -4.00 6.18
CA LEU A 154 -2.95 -3.79 6.25
C LEU A 154 -2.58 -2.36 6.65
N GLY A 155 -3.25 -1.79 7.66
CA GLY A 155 -3.01 -0.43 8.15
C GLY A 155 -1.53 -0.07 8.35
N PRO A 156 -0.70 -0.93 8.99
CA PRO A 156 0.73 -0.68 9.20
C PRO A 156 1.54 -0.44 7.92
N LEU A 157 1.03 -0.87 6.76
CA LEU A 157 1.66 -0.61 5.47
C LEU A 157 1.75 0.89 5.15
N GLY A 158 0.77 1.70 5.60
CA GLY A 158 0.75 3.14 5.36
C GLY A 158 2.03 3.86 5.82
N PRO A 159 2.33 3.88 7.12
CA PRO A 159 3.53 4.56 7.62
C PRO A 159 4.84 3.93 7.12
N LEU A 160 4.89 2.61 6.92
CA LEU A 160 6.06 1.94 6.36
C LEU A 160 6.28 2.35 4.90
N ALA A 161 5.23 2.44 4.08
CA ALA A 161 5.31 2.91 2.69
C ALA A 161 5.74 4.38 2.62
N ALA A 162 5.20 5.24 3.50
CA ALA A 162 5.62 6.64 3.58
C ALA A 162 7.12 6.76 3.94
N GLY A 163 7.57 6.00 4.95
CA GLY A 163 8.98 5.96 5.35
C GLY A 163 9.89 5.39 4.27
N PHE A 164 9.38 4.43 3.51
CA PHE A 164 10.13 3.82 2.41
C PHE A 164 10.22 4.75 1.18
N ALA A 165 9.17 5.47 0.83
CA ALA A 165 9.11 6.28 -0.39
C ALA A 165 9.68 7.70 -0.23
N LEU A 166 9.68 8.26 0.98
CA LEU A 166 9.87 9.69 1.20
C LEU A 166 11.10 10.00 2.07
N ARG A 167 11.57 11.25 1.99
CA ARG A 167 12.59 11.79 2.92
C ARG A 167 12.03 11.87 4.34
N PRO A 168 12.87 11.82 5.40
CA PRO A 168 12.40 11.67 6.78
C PRO A 168 11.31 12.66 7.21
N VAL A 169 11.49 13.95 6.94
CA VAL A 169 10.50 14.98 7.30
C VAL A 169 9.20 14.81 6.52
N ALA A 170 9.29 14.55 5.22
CA ALA A 170 8.12 14.32 4.37
C ALA A 170 7.40 13.02 4.75
N ALA A 171 8.14 11.98 5.11
CA ALA A 171 7.59 10.71 5.59
C ALA A 171 6.80 10.90 6.89
N MET A 172 7.38 11.58 7.89
CA MET A 172 6.72 11.86 9.15
C MET A 172 5.47 12.74 8.97
N ALA A 173 5.55 13.78 8.16
CA ALA A 173 4.41 14.67 7.90
C ALA A 173 3.30 13.95 7.11
N THR A 174 3.66 13.09 6.14
CA THR A 174 2.68 12.28 5.42
C THR A 174 2.07 11.22 6.34
N ALA A 175 2.85 10.58 7.22
CA ALA A 175 2.33 9.67 8.22
C ALA A 175 1.38 10.36 9.22
N ALA A 176 1.69 11.59 9.64
CA ALA A 176 0.77 12.38 10.47
C ALA A 176 -0.55 12.68 9.73
N PHE A 177 -0.49 12.97 8.44
CA PHE A 177 -1.68 13.14 7.61
C PHE A 177 -2.44 11.82 7.44
N GLN A 178 -1.75 10.69 7.28
CA GLN A 178 -2.36 9.35 7.26
C GLN A 178 -3.11 9.04 8.57
N VAL A 179 -2.52 9.41 9.73
CA VAL A 179 -3.17 9.29 11.04
C VAL A 179 -4.46 10.12 11.08
N LEU A 180 -4.43 11.36 10.60
CA LEU A 180 -5.62 12.21 10.53
C LEU A 180 -6.72 11.55 9.68
N CYS A 181 -6.36 11.04 8.50
CA CYS A 181 -7.30 10.33 7.62
C CYS A 181 -7.84 9.06 8.27
N GLY A 182 -6.99 8.26 8.88
CA GLY A 182 -7.38 7.04 9.60
C GLY A 182 -8.34 7.33 10.75
N PHE A 183 -8.07 8.39 11.51
CA PHE A 183 -8.95 8.86 12.58
C PHE A 183 -10.33 9.26 12.05
N MET A 184 -10.39 10.00 10.94
CA MET A 184 -11.66 10.40 10.32
C MET A 184 -12.43 9.19 9.79
N LEU A 185 -11.75 8.25 9.13
CA LEU A 185 -12.37 7.02 8.63
C LEU A 185 -12.88 6.14 9.79
N ALA A 186 -12.11 6.01 10.86
CA ALA A 186 -12.54 5.27 12.06
C ALA A 186 -13.74 5.92 12.75
N GLY A 187 -13.76 7.25 12.85
CA GLY A 187 -14.90 8.00 13.38
C GLY A 187 -16.17 7.77 12.57
N LEU A 188 -16.06 7.66 11.26
CA LEU A 188 -17.17 7.27 10.39
C LEU A 188 -17.61 5.80 10.56
N GLY A 189 -16.86 5.00 11.31
CA GLY A 189 -17.09 3.58 11.43
C GLY A 189 -16.56 2.78 10.24
N SER A 190 -15.68 3.39 9.44
CA SER A 190 -15.11 2.79 8.23
C SER A 190 -13.80 2.05 8.47
N ALA A 191 -13.21 2.20 9.65
CA ALA A 191 -11.95 1.57 10.00
C ALA A 191 -11.84 1.35 11.50
N SER A 192 -11.19 0.29 11.92
CA SER A 192 -10.45 0.30 13.17
C SER A 192 -9.04 0.83 12.90
N PHE A 193 -8.39 1.43 13.89
CA PHE A 193 -7.10 2.13 13.69
C PHE A 193 -5.98 1.19 13.23
N MET A 194 -6.12 -0.13 13.35
CA MET A 194 -5.14 -1.14 12.90
C MET A 194 -5.74 -2.50 12.53
N GLY A 195 -7.04 -2.68 12.46
CA GLY A 195 -7.67 -4.00 12.30
C GLY A 195 -8.19 -4.30 10.90
N TRP A 196 -8.57 -5.56 10.72
CA TRP A 196 -9.22 -6.11 9.52
C TRP A 196 -10.64 -5.61 9.32
N ASP A 197 -11.17 -4.82 10.26
CA ASP A 197 -12.57 -4.39 10.29
C ASP A 197 -12.95 -3.44 9.17
N MET A 198 -11.99 -2.91 8.42
CA MET A 198 -12.30 -2.07 7.27
C MET A 198 -13.13 -2.77 6.20
N LEU A 199 -12.99 -4.08 6.04
CA LEU A 199 -13.83 -4.85 5.11
C LEU A 199 -15.27 -4.98 5.59
N ALA A 200 -15.52 -5.00 6.90
CA ALA A 200 -16.86 -5.04 7.46
C ALA A 200 -17.64 -3.74 7.19
N THR A 201 -16.96 -2.65 6.96
CA THR A 201 -17.53 -1.33 6.73
C THR A 201 -18.04 -1.10 5.31
N TRP A 202 -17.79 -2.02 4.39
CA TRP A 202 -18.45 -2.01 3.09
C TRP A 202 -19.98 -2.13 3.21
N HIS A 203 -20.48 -2.53 4.39
CA HIS A 203 -21.88 -2.54 4.76
C HIS A 203 -22.27 -1.29 5.57
N PHE A 204 -21.95 -0.10 5.05
CA PHE A 204 -22.44 1.12 5.67
C PHE A 204 -23.96 1.10 5.72
N SER A 205 -24.50 0.87 6.91
CA SER A 205 -25.90 1.14 7.16
C SER A 205 -26.08 2.66 7.33
N THR A 206 -27.23 3.18 6.93
CA THR A 206 -27.63 4.58 7.19
C THR A 206 -27.49 4.96 8.66
N ALA A 207 -27.63 4.01 9.58
CA ALA A 207 -27.42 4.18 11.01
C ALA A 207 -25.96 4.52 11.39
N ALA A 208 -24.97 4.10 10.59
CA ALA A 208 -23.56 4.42 10.86
C ALA A 208 -23.25 5.91 10.65
N PHE A 209 -24.07 6.62 9.90
CA PHE A 209 -23.90 8.04 9.57
C PHE A 209 -24.76 8.99 10.43
N ALA A 210 -25.43 8.48 11.46
CA ALA A 210 -26.04 9.37 12.45
C ALA A 210 -24.93 10.23 13.08
N SER A 211 -25.08 11.54 13.03
CA SER A 211 -24.09 12.51 13.51
C SER A 211 -23.63 12.23 14.94
N ASP A 212 -24.57 11.86 15.81
CA ASP A 212 -24.29 11.56 17.22
C ASP A 212 -23.36 10.35 17.36
N ALA A 213 -23.60 9.28 16.60
CA ALA A 213 -22.74 8.09 16.64
C ALA A 213 -21.32 8.36 16.11
N VAL A 214 -21.14 9.26 15.14
CA VAL A 214 -19.84 9.68 14.64
C VAL A 214 -19.11 10.51 15.70
N ILE A 215 -19.82 11.47 16.32
CA ILE A 215 -19.26 12.32 17.37
C ILE A 215 -18.84 11.47 18.58
N ASP A 216 -19.67 10.56 19.03
CA ASP A 216 -19.37 9.68 20.18
C ASP A 216 -18.14 8.80 19.91
N ARG A 217 -18.03 8.21 18.71
CA ARG A 217 -16.85 7.44 18.32
C ARG A 217 -15.58 8.29 18.28
N MET A 218 -15.65 9.47 17.66
CA MET A 218 -14.50 10.40 17.62
C MET A 218 -14.10 10.85 19.02
N ALA A 219 -15.06 11.17 19.88
CA ALA A 219 -14.80 11.55 21.26
C ALA A 219 -14.14 10.39 22.04
N ALA A 220 -14.65 9.17 21.90
CA ALA A 220 -14.09 7.99 22.53
C ALA A 220 -12.62 7.77 22.10
N MET A 221 -12.33 7.91 20.81
CA MET A 221 -10.95 7.77 20.29
C MET A 221 -10.02 8.88 20.78
N LEU A 222 -10.48 10.12 20.88
CA LEU A 222 -9.70 11.24 21.38
C LEU A 222 -9.37 11.10 22.87
N LEU A 223 -10.25 10.46 23.65
CA LEU A 223 -10.08 10.23 25.08
C LEU A 223 -9.24 8.97 25.37
N ASP A 224 -9.07 8.09 24.38
CA ASP A 224 -8.25 6.89 24.53
C ASP A 224 -6.76 7.21 24.38
N PRO A 225 -5.91 7.02 25.42
CA PRO A 225 -4.47 7.22 25.32
C PRO A 225 -3.81 6.29 24.29
N GLY A 226 -4.38 5.13 24.01
CA GLY A 226 -3.89 4.21 23.00
C GLY A 226 -3.90 4.80 21.61
N THR A 227 -4.92 5.55 21.27
CA THR A 227 -5.03 6.26 19.99
C THR A 227 -3.85 7.21 19.77
N TRP A 228 -3.45 7.97 20.78
CA TRP A 228 -2.32 8.91 20.70
C TRP A 228 -0.97 8.20 20.66
N ILE A 229 -0.82 7.11 21.42
CA ILE A 229 0.39 6.29 21.39
C ILE A 229 0.56 5.70 19.99
N MET A 230 -0.50 5.18 19.41
CA MET A 230 -0.46 4.60 18.06
C MET A 230 -0.21 5.67 17.00
N ALA A 231 -0.86 6.84 17.11
CA ALA A 231 -0.62 7.98 16.22
C ALA A 231 0.87 8.40 16.24
N ALA A 232 1.44 8.55 17.42
CA ALA A 232 2.86 8.85 17.57
C ALA A 232 3.75 7.75 16.99
N SER A 233 3.39 6.48 17.22
CA SER A 233 4.13 5.33 16.69
C SER A 233 4.14 5.29 15.17
N TRP A 234 3.04 5.63 14.50
CA TRP A 234 2.98 5.71 13.05
C TRP A 234 3.93 6.77 12.50
N VAL A 235 3.92 7.97 13.08
CA VAL A 235 4.80 9.06 12.68
C VAL A 235 6.27 8.71 12.90
N LEU A 236 6.59 8.14 14.07
CA LEU A 236 7.95 7.73 14.41
C LEU A 236 8.42 6.54 13.55
N ALA A 237 7.55 5.59 13.25
CA ALA A 237 7.88 4.46 12.38
C ALA A 237 8.24 4.91 10.96
N ALA A 238 7.46 5.83 10.39
CA ALA A 238 7.79 6.43 9.10
C ALA A 238 9.13 7.18 9.14
N GLY A 239 9.37 7.94 10.21
CA GLY A 239 10.65 8.63 10.42
C GLY A 239 11.84 7.68 10.55
N ALA A 240 11.71 6.64 11.38
CA ALA A 240 12.77 5.64 11.58
C ALA A 240 13.09 4.87 10.29
N CYS A 241 12.06 4.46 9.55
CA CYS A 241 12.22 3.81 8.25
C CYS A 241 12.98 4.72 7.28
N ALA A 242 12.56 5.98 7.13
CA ALA A 242 13.17 6.92 6.21
C ALA A 242 14.60 7.33 6.59
N LEU A 243 14.89 7.48 7.90
CA LEU A 243 16.23 7.85 8.38
C LEU A 243 17.27 6.77 8.06
N LEU A 244 16.94 5.50 8.28
CA LEU A 244 17.85 4.41 7.99
C LEU A 244 18.04 4.18 6.49
N ARG A 245 16.98 4.42 5.70
CA ARG A 245 17.05 4.31 4.24
C ARG A 245 17.87 5.42 3.57
N TRP A 246 18.24 6.48 4.25
CA TRP A 246 19.04 7.55 3.68
C TRP A 246 20.40 7.08 3.14
N ARG A 247 20.89 5.92 3.56
CA ARG A 247 22.04 5.28 2.89
C ARG A 247 21.53 4.42 1.73
N PRO A 248 22.06 4.62 0.49
CA PRO A 248 21.52 3.99 -0.72
C PRO A 248 21.99 2.54 -0.86
N THR A 249 21.73 1.71 0.14
CA THR A 249 22.00 0.28 0.06
C THR A 249 20.79 -0.51 0.48
N ARG A 250 20.56 -1.67 -0.15
CA ARG A 250 19.44 -2.57 0.14
C ARG A 250 19.39 -3.02 1.59
N LEU A 251 20.56 -3.24 2.18
CA LEU A 251 20.63 -3.60 3.59
C LEU A 251 20.04 -2.50 4.45
N PHE A 252 20.38 -1.23 4.19
CA PHE A 252 19.82 -0.12 4.94
C PHE A 252 18.32 0.09 4.64
N ALA A 253 17.85 -0.18 3.42
CA ALA A 253 16.43 -0.17 3.11
C ALA A 253 15.67 -1.23 3.92
N SER A 254 16.19 -2.45 3.99
CA SER A 254 15.59 -3.53 4.79
C SER A 254 15.65 -3.22 6.29
N PHE A 255 16.78 -2.71 6.79
CA PHE A 255 16.90 -2.27 8.17
C PHE A 255 15.95 -1.11 8.50
N GLY A 256 15.70 -0.20 7.55
CA GLY A 256 14.72 0.87 7.71
C GLY A 256 13.31 0.31 7.92
N VAL A 257 12.89 -0.64 7.09
CA VAL A 257 11.58 -1.30 7.25
C VAL A 257 11.49 -2.02 8.59
N LEU A 258 12.52 -2.78 8.97
CA LEU A 258 12.54 -3.48 10.27
C LEU A 258 12.50 -2.51 11.45
N ALA A 259 13.22 -1.39 11.38
CA ALA A 259 13.17 -0.36 12.43
C ALA A 259 11.79 0.29 12.51
N GLY A 260 11.17 0.62 11.39
CA GLY A 260 9.79 1.11 11.37
C GLY A 260 8.80 0.10 11.98
N ALA A 261 8.91 -1.17 11.61
CA ALA A 261 8.10 -2.23 12.19
C ALA A 261 8.35 -2.38 13.70
N ALA A 262 9.60 -2.32 14.16
CA ALA A 262 9.93 -2.37 15.59
C ALA A 262 9.32 -1.20 16.37
N VAL A 263 9.29 0.01 15.81
CA VAL A 263 8.63 1.17 16.42
C VAL A 263 7.12 0.94 16.53
N LEU A 264 6.48 0.35 15.50
CA LEU A 264 5.06 0.00 15.56
C LEU A 264 4.78 -1.04 16.65
N VAL A 265 5.59 -2.10 16.74
CA VAL A 265 5.50 -3.10 17.83
C VAL A 265 5.64 -2.43 19.19
N ALA A 266 6.64 -1.56 19.35
CA ALA A 266 6.84 -0.82 20.60
C ALA A 266 5.63 0.05 20.96
N GLY A 267 4.98 0.67 19.97
CA GLY A 267 3.75 1.42 20.16
C GLY A 267 2.60 0.56 20.66
N PHE A 268 2.40 -0.62 20.09
CA PHE A 268 1.41 -1.58 20.56
C PHE A 268 1.67 -2.01 22.01
N VAL A 269 2.90 -2.41 22.30
CA VAL A 269 3.28 -2.83 23.65
C VAL A 269 3.05 -1.70 24.66
N LEU A 270 3.43 -0.47 24.29
CA LEU A 270 3.24 0.69 25.16
C LEU A 270 1.75 1.00 25.39
N ALA A 271 0.92 0.93 24.34
CA ALA A 271 -0.51 1.10 24.45
C ALA A 271 -1.13 0.04 25.38
N ALA A 272 -0.69 -1.23 25.26
CA ALA A 272 -1.12 -2.33 26.13
C ALA A 272 -0.72 -2.09 27.59
N ILE A 273 0.51 -1.65 27.86
CA ILE A 273 1.00 -1.35 29.23
C ILE A 273 0.21 -0.19 29.85
N CYS A 274 -0.18 0.81 29.05
CA CYS A 274 -0.99 1.92 29.52
C CYS A 274 -2.46 1.54 29.77
N GLY A 275 -2.85 0.30 29.55
CA GLY A 275 -4.20 -0.20 29.79
C GLY A 275 -5.24 0.44 28.84
N ALA A 276 -4.81 0.88 27.67
CA ALA A 276 -5.70 1.46 26.70
C ALA A 276 -6.71 0.43 26.18
N PRO A 277 -8.00 0.75 26.11
CA PRO A 277 -9.02 -0.15 25.58
C PRO A 277 -8.73 -0.66 24.18
N SER A 278 -8.08 0.18 23.36
CA SER A 278 -7.61 -0.17 22.00
C SER A 278 -6.43 -1.16 21.99
N ALA A 279 -5.76 -1.36 23.13
CA ALA A 279 -4.57 -2.20 23.22
C ALA A 279 -4.87 -3.71 23.37
N SER A 280 -6.15 -4.10 23.44
CA SER A 280 -6.57 -5.51 23.30
C SER A 280 -6.11 -6.13 21.96
N ALA A 281 -5.70 -5.29 21.04
CA ALA A 281 -5.18 -5.62 19.72
C ALA A 281 -3.95 -6.58 19.74
N PHE A 282 -3.09 -6.54 20.78
CA PHE A 282 -2.00 -7.50 20.86
C PHE A 282 -2.45 -8.94 21.16
N THR A 283 -3.67 -9.10 21.62
CA THR A 283 -4.31 -10.41 21.81
C THR A 283 -5.07 -10.86 20.56
N ASP A 284 -5.28 -9.97 19.60
CA ASP A 284 -5.91 -10.32 18.32
C ASP A 284 -4.85 -10.78 17.31
N PRO A 285 -4.88 -12.06 16.90
CA PRO A 285 -3.94 -12.58 15.91
C PRO A 285 -4.03 -11.85 14.55
N ALA A 286 -5.14 -11.18 14.25
CA ALA A 286 -5.33 -10.43 13.02
C ALA A 286 -4.42 -9.21 12.95
N ASP A 287 -4.27 -8.46 14.05
CA ASP A 287 -3.43 -7.26 14.08
C ASP A 287 -1.94 -7.61 13.99
N VAL A 288 -1.53 -8.70 14.66
CA VAL A 288 -0.16 -9.21 14.53
C VAL A 288 0.11 -9.66 13.10
N ALA A 289 -0.82 -10.39 12.48
CA ALA A 289 -0.71 -10.82 11.09
C ALA A 289 -0.63 -9.62 10.14
N SER A 290 -1.44 -8.58 10.35
CA SER A 290 -1.42 -7.34 9.58
C SER A 290 -0.03 -6.68 9.60
N LEU A 291 0.58 -6.56 10.77
CA LEU A 291 1.92 -5.98 10.93
C LEU A 291 2.99 -6.84 10.24
N VAL A 292 2.95 -8.16 10.43
CA VAL A 292 3.91 -9.10 9.82
C VAL A 292 3.80 -9.07 8.30
N VAL A 293 2.58 -9.14 7.76
CA VAL A 293 2.34 -9.10 6.31
C VAL A 293 2.75 -7.76 5.72
N SER A 294 2.39 -6.64 6.36
CA SER A 294 2.79 -5.30 5.93
C SER A 294 4.32 -5.14 5.88
N SER A 295 5.00 -5.62 6.92
CA SER A 295 6.47 -5.60 6.97
C SER A 295 7.08 -6.51 5.90
N GLY A 296 6.50 -7.69 5.68
CA GLY A 296 6.93 -8.62 4.63
C GLY A 296 6.79 -8.02 3.23
N ILE A 297 5.68 -7.36 2.93
CA ILE A 297 5.45 -6.66 1.65
C ILE A 297 6.51 -5.58 1.46
N MET A 298 6.80 -4.78 2.50
CA MET A 298 7.79 -3.71 2.39
C MET A 298 9.23 -4.23 2.28
N LEU A 299 9.57 -5.33 2.95
CA LEU A 299 10.86 -6.01 2.77
C LEU A 299 11.01 -6.58 1.36
N PHE A 300 9.94 -7.15 0.82
CA PHE A 300 9.91 -7.62 -0.56
C PHE A 300 10.07 -6.46 -1.55
N ALA A 301 9.40 -5.33 -1.31
CA ALA A 301 9.59 -4.11 -2.09
C ALA A 301 11.04 -3.60 -2.01
N ALA A 302 11.65 -3.62 -0.81
CA ALA A 302 13.06 -3.24 -0.63
C ALA A 302 14.03 -4.16 -1.40
N TYR A 303 13.68 -5.42 -1.58
CA TYR A 303 14.46 -6.37 -2.39
C TYR A 303 14.29 -6.16 -3.89
N LEU A 304 13.06 -5.87 -4.34
CA LEU A 304 12.72 -5.78 -5.76
C LEU A 304 13.07 -4.43 -6.38
N LEU A 305 12.89 -3.34 -5.63
CA LEU A 305 13.08 -2.01 -6.18
C LEU A 305 14.57 -1.73 -6.45
N PRO A 306 14.91 -1.05 -7.54
CA PRO A 306 16.28 -0.64 -7.84
C PRO A 306 16.80 0.33 -6.78
N ASP A 307 18.13 0.32 -6.59
CA ASP A 307 18.77 1.25 -5.66
C ASP A 307 18.57 2.70 -6.14
N PRO A 308 18.29 3.64 -5.23
CA PRO A 308 17.97 5.02 -5.59
C PRO A 308 19.11 5.78 -6.30
N GLU A 309 20.34 5.29 -6.25
CA GLU A 309 21.49 5.88 -6.96
C GLU A 309 21.36 5.88 -8.49
N TYR A 310 20.49 5.02 -9.05
CA TYR A 310 20.34 4.89 -10.50
C TYR A 310 19.53 6.03 -11.15
N TYR A 311 18.89 6.87 -10.33
CA TYR A 311 17.99 7.93 -10.82
C TYR A 311 18.56 9.35 -10.72
N ASP A 312 19.67 9.56 -9.97
CA ASP A 312 20.22 10.91 -9.75
C ASP A 312 21.25 11.34 -10.83
N GLU A 313 21.75 10.42 -11.65
CA GLU A 313 22.79 10.73 -12.66
C GLU A 313 22.24 10.97 -14.08
N SER A 314 20.96 10.79 -14.34
CA SER A 314 20.41 10.90 -15.69
C SER A 314 19.67 12.20 -15.99
N ASP A 315 19.49 13.11 -15.01
CA ASP A 315 18.71 14.35 -15.15
C ASP A 315 19.56 15.64 -14.99
N GLU A 316 20.90 15.56 -15.10
CA GLU A 316 21.78 16.71 -15.33
C GLU A 316 22.24 16.78 -16.84
#